data_73bd275bda3e401f86eb05dcd12fac6f
#
_entry.id   73bd275bda3e401f86eb05dcd12fac6f
#
_cell.length_a   1.000
_cell.length_b   1.000
_cell.length_c   1.000
_cell.angle_alpha   90.00
_cell.angle_beta   90.00
_cell.angle_gamma   90.00
#
_symmetry.space_group_name_H-M   'P 1'
#
loop_
_entity.id
_entity.type
_entity.pdbx_description
1 polymer ?
#
loop_
_entity_poly.entity_id
_entity_poly.type
_entity_poly.pdbx_seq_one_letter_code
_entity_poly.pdbx_strand_id
1 'polypeptide(L)'
;MSLDDPDHELVTEHLGREPTQTEEALFENLWSEHCAYRSSRPLLGAFESDGESVIVPPGDDAGVVAIPTEDGDETYVAMGIESHNHPSYVDPFDGAATGVGGIVRDILSMGAYPIALTDSLYFGDFEDEHSRYLFEGVVEGISHYGNSIGVPTVAGSVAFHDGYEGNPLVNVACIGTTDGDRLVTAEAQEPGNKLVLVGRETGRDGMGGASFASEDLAEDAETEDRPAVQVGDPYSEKLLIECNEQLIEEELVESARDLGAAGLGSASSELIAKGGLGAKIELDRVHQREPGMNGTEILLSESQERMVYEIDPSNVDRVAEIAERYDLQASVIGETTGDGVY
;
A
#
# COMPACT_ATOMS: atom_id res chain seq x y z
N MET A 1 4.83 -17.17 -14.40
CA MET A 1 4.77 -17.22 -12.93
C MET A 1 3.74 -18.26 -12.56
N SER A 2 4.06 -19.15 -11.66
CA SER A 2 3.17 -20.21 -11.16
C SER A 2 3.57 -20.50 -9.72
N LEU A 3 2.58 -20.76 -8.86
CA LEU A 3 2.81 -21.23 -7.50
C LEU A 3 3.79 -22.41 -7.52
N ASP A 4 4.65 -22.49 -6.51
CA ASP A 4 5.46 -23.70 -6.32
C ASP A 4 4.57 -24.91 -5.99
N ASP A 5 5.09 -26.13 -6.20
CA ASP A 5 4.30 -27.35 -6.03
C ASP A 5 3.64 -27.47 -4.63
N PRO A 6 4.33 -27.14 -3.50
CA PRO A 6 3.73 -27.20 -2.17
C PRO A 6 2.58 -26.20 -1.97
N ASP A 7 2.73 -24.97 -2.46
CA ASP A 7 1.70 -23.93 -2.34
C ASP A 7 0.51 -24.24 -3.23
N HIS A 8 0.74 -24.75 -4.43
CA HIS A 8 -0.34 -25.20 -5.32
C HIS A 8 -1.16 -26.34 -4.71
N GLU A 9 -0.50 -27.33 -4.08
CA GLU A 9 -1.20 -28.42 -3.37
C GLU A 9 -2.08 -27.85 -2.22
N LEU A 10 -1.55 -26.90 -1.45
CA LEU A 10 -2.25 -26.26 -0.34
C LEU A 10 -3.47 -25.46 -0.81
N VAL A 11 -3.33 -24.67 -1.87
CA VAL A 11 -4.45 -23.93 -2.48
C VAL A 11 -5.53 -24.87 -2.99
N THR A 12 -5.14 -25.94 -3.70
CA THR A 12 -6.08 -26.95 -4.20
C THR A 12 -6.84 -27.64 -3.08
N GLU A 13 -6.19 -27.95 -1.96
CA GLU A 13 -6.83 -28.52 -0.77
C GLU A 13 -7.87 -27.55 -0.17
N HIS A 14 -7.52 -26.29 -0.01
CA HIS A 14 -8.41 -25.27 0.57
C HIS A 14 -9.61 -24.97 -0.32
N LEU A 15 -9.39 -24.86 -1.62
CA LEU A 15 -10.47 -24.61 -2.59
C LEU A 15 -11.34 -25.85 -2.85
N GLY A 16 -10.81 -27.06 -2.59
CA GLY A 16 -11.45 -28.34 -2.96
C GLY A 16 -11.53 -28.56 -4.46
N ARG A 17 -10.76 -27.81 -5.25
CA ARG A 17 -10.65 -27.88 -6.72
C ARG A 17 -9.34 -27.27 -7.16
N GLU A 18 -8.97 -27.48 -8.43
CA GLU A 18 -7.86 -26.74 -9.04
C GLU A 18 -8.15 -25.23 -9.04
N PRO A 19 -7.14 -24.37 -8.73
CA PRO A 19 -7.27 -22.93 -8.85
C PRO A 19 -7.41 -22.51 -10.32
N THR A 20 -8.07 -21.40 -10.56
CA THR A 20 -8.04 -20.71 -11.85
C THR A 20 -6.72 -19.98 -12.02
N GLN A 21 -6.36 -19.59 -13.25
CA GLN A 21 -5.14 -18.79 -13.48
C GLN A 21 -5.11 -17.46 -12.69
N THR A 22 -6.27 -16.84 -12.48
CA THR A 22 -6.37 -15.62 -11.68
C THR A 22 -6.13 -15.90 -10.20
N GLU A 23 -6.69 -16.99 -9.67
CA GLU A 23 -6.45 -17.40 -8.28
C GLU A 23 -4.97 -17.80 -8.06
N GLU A 24 -4.36 -18.53 -8.99
CA GLU A 24 -2.92 -18.82 -8.92
C GLU A 24 -2.10 -17.54 -8.84
N ALA A 25 -2.35 -16.59 -9.72
CA ALA A 25 -1.63 -15.33 -9.76
C ALA A 25 -1.86 -14.48 -8.49
N LEU A 26 -3.06 -14.49 -7.92
CA LEU A 26 -3.35 -13.84 -6.63
C LEU A 26 -2.59 -14.50 -5.49
N PHE A 27 -2.68 -15.82 -5.35
CA PHE A 27 -1.98 -16.53 -4.28
C PHE A 27 -0.46 -16.41 -4.38
N GLU A 28 0.10 -16.43 -5.60
CA GLU A 28 1.53 -16.22 -5.83
C GLU A 28 2.00 -14.87 -5.27
N ASN A 29 1.25 -13.80 -5.53
CA ASN A 29 1.58 -12.47 -5.04
C ASN A 29 1.31 -12.32 -3.54
N LEU A 30 0.13 -12.74 -3.05
CA LEU A 30 -0.27 -12.62 -1.65
C LEU A 30 0.57 -13.50 -0.70
N TRP A 31 1.07 -14.63 -1.19
CA TRP A 31 1.91 -15.55 -0.41
C TRP A 31 3.41 -15.35 -0.66
N SER A 32 3.79 -14.34 -1.43
CA SER A 32 5.19 -13.93 -1.56
C SER A 32 5.80 -13.55 -0.21
N GLU A 33 7.13 -13.58 -0.10
CA GLU A 33 7.81 -13.12 1.13
C GLU A 33 7.47 -11.66 1.44
N HIS A 34 7.34 -10.84 0.40
CA HIS A 34 7.02 -9.41 0.52
C HIS A 34 5.66 -9.17 1.19
N CYS A 35 4.60 -9.89 0.79
CA CYS A 35 3.26 -9.71 1.37
C CYS A 35 3.03 -10.55 2.64
N ALA A 36 3.52 -11.79 2.69
CA ALA A 36 3.17 -12.74 3.73
C ALA A 36 4.22 -12.87 4.85
N TYR A 37 5.42 -12.30 4.69
CA TYR A 37 6.51 -12.40 5.69
C TYR A 37 6.80 -13.86 6.12
N ARG A 38 6.75 -14.80 5.20
CA ARG A 38 6.75 -16.26 5.49
C ARG A 38 8.01 -16.70 6.24
N SER A 39 9.17 -16.17 5.85
CA SER A 39 10.46 -16.49 6.48
C SER A 39 10.82 -15.55 7.62
N SER A 40 10.42 -14.27 7.55
CA SER A 40 10.79 -13.23 8.53
C SER A 40 9.86 -13.14 9.73
N ARG A 41 8.61 -13.57 9.62
CA ARG A 41 7.62 -13.51 10.72
C ARG A 41 8.13 -14.07 12.06
N PRO A 42 8.85 -15.21 12.13
CA PRO A 42 9.38 -15.70 13.40
C PRO A 42 10.41 -14.78 14.06
N LEU A 43 11.14 -13.98 13.25
CA LEU A 43 12.09 -12.99 13.74
C LEU A 43 11.38 -11.72 14.21
N LEU A 44 10.37 -11.28 13.47
CA LEU A 44 9.54 -10.12 13.81
C LEU A 44 8.77 -10.34 15.12
N GLY A 45 8.35 -11.57 15.39
CA GLY A 45 7.71 -11.97 16.64
C GLY A 45 8.60 -11.85 17.90
N ALA A 46 9.88 -11.49 17.76
CA ALA A 46 10.76 -11.18 18.90
C ALA A 46 10.58 -9.73 19.42
N PHE A 47 9.93 -8.86 18.66
CA PHE A 47 9.61 -7.53 19.11
C PHE A 47 8.38 -7.53 20.04
N GLU A 48 8.48 -6.85 21.18
CA GLU A 48 7.31 -6.56 22.01
C GLU A 48 6.55 -5.39 21.36
N SER A 49 5.36 -5.65 20.85
CA SER A 49 4.54 -4.69 20.09
C SER A 49 3.22 -4.32 20.78
N ASP A 50 3.06 -4.71 22.05
CA ASP A 50 1.90 -4.41 22.88
C ASP A 50 2.30 -3.49 24.06
N GLY A 51 1.36 -2.67 24.51
CA GLY A 51 1.55 -1.74 25.63
C GLY A 51 0.31 -0.87 25.83
N GLU A 52 0.23 -0.21 27.00
CA GLU A 52 -0.94 0.62 27.34
C GLU A 52 -1.17 1.77 26.34
N SER A 53 -0.11 2.25 25.69
CA SER A 53 -0.19 3.32 24.69
C SER A 53 -0.43 2.82 23.27
N VAL A 54 -0.39 1.51 23.01
CA VAL A 54 -0.59 0.96 21.67
C VAL A 54 -2.08 0.83 21.40
N ILE A 55 -2.57 1.56 20.42
CA ILE A 55 -3.97 1.54 19.98
C ILE A 55 -4.17 0.52 18.86
N VAL A 56 -3.28 0.58 17.84
CA VAL A 56 -3.25 -0.40 16.76
C VAL A 56 -1.85 -1.02 16.72
N PRO A 57 -1.71 -2.31 17.06
CA PRO A 57 -0.42 -3.00 16.96
C PRO A 57 -0.05 -3.29 15.50
N PRO A 58 1.20 -3.73 15.20
CA PRO A 58 1.59 -4.17 13.86
C PRO A 58 0.65 -5.25 13.30
N GLY A 59 0.29 -5.11 12.02
CA GLY A 59 -0.64 -6.02 11.31
C GLY A 59 -1.78 -5.27 10.62
N ASP A 60 -1.81 -3.97 10.74
CA ASP A 60 -2.57 -3.05 9.90
C ASP A 60 -1.60 -2.25 9.00
N ASP A 61 -2.10 -1.31 8.20
CA ASP A 61 -1.27 -0.52 7.28
C ASP A 61 -0.24 0.33 8.05
N ALA A 62 -0.62 0.84 9.23
CA ALA A 62 0.32 1.48 10.15
C ALA A 62 0.04 1.14 11.61
N GLY A 63 1.07 1.18 12.45
CA GLY A 63 0.92 1.13 13.90
C GLY A 63 0.46 2.46 14.47
N VAL A 64 -0.40 2.43 15.52
CA VAL A 64 -0.93 3.64 16.14
C VAL A 64 -0.67 3.63 17.65
N VAL A 65 -0.14 4.73 18.15
CA VAL A 65 0.08 4.93 19.59
C VAL A 65 -0.64 6.19 20.09
N ALA A 66 -1.17 6.12 21.30
CA ALA A 66 -1.77 7.25 21.99
C ALA A 66 -0.71 8.07 22.74
N ILE A 67 -0.78 9.39 22.58
CA ILE A 67 0.03 10.36 23.34
C ILE A 67 -0.93 11.21 24.19
N PRO A 68 -0.86 11.15 25.53
CA PRO A 68 -1.71 11.97 26.39
C PRO A 68 -1.37 13.46 26.24
N THR A 69 -2.40 14.29 26.15
CA THR A 69 -2.27 15.74 26.11
C THR A 69 -2.43 16.38 27.50
N GLU A 70 -2.03 17.64 27.65
CA GLU A 70 -2.16 18.37 28.94
C GLU A 70 -3.62 18.55 29.39
N ASP A 71 -4.56 18.57 28.44
CA ASP A 71 -5.99 18.76 28.70
C ASP A 71 -6.71 17.45 29.10
N GLY A 72 -6.01 16.32 29.03
CA GLY A 72 -6.52 14.99 29.39
C GLY A 72 -7.15 14.24 28.24
N ASP A 73 -7.09 14.80 27.03
CA ASP A 73 -7.41 14.10 25.79
C ASP A 73 -6.20 13.31 25.29
N GLU A 74 -6.35 12.54 24.23
CA GLU A 74 -5.28 11.77 23.61
C GLU A 74 -5.15 12.17 22.13
N THR A 75 -3.91 12.40 21.69
CA THR A 75 -3.60 12.48 20.26
C THR A 75 -3.04 11.12 19.83
N TYR A 76 -3.55 10.59 18.76
CA TYR A 76 -3.03 9.36 18.17
C TYR A 76 -1.99 9.69 17.11
N VAL A 77 -0.89 8.95 17.17
CA VAL A 77 0.20 9.04 16.18
C VAL A 77 0.25 7.72 15.42
N ALA A 78 -0.06 7.79 14.14
CA ALA A 78 0.13 6.69 13.20
C ALA A 78 1.55 6.75 12.62
N MET A 79 2.23 5.61 12.51
CA MET A 79 3.56 5.52 11.93
C MET A 79 3.72 4.18 11.19
N GLY A 80 4.19 4.29 9.95
CA GLY A 80 4.58 3.16 9.12
C GLY A 80 5.96 3.38 8.53
N ILE A 81 6.61 2.30 8.14
CA ILE A 81 7.87 2.30 7.39
C ILE A 81 7.78 1.26 6.28
N GLU A 82 8.17 1.65 5.08
CA GLU A 82 8.20 0.82 3.90
C GLU A 82 9.60 0.72 3.33
N SER A 83 9.95 -0.45 2.79
CA SER A 83 11.21 -0.69 2.07
C SER A 83 10.92 -0.83 0.57
N HIS A 84 11.47 0.08 -0.24
CA HIS A 84 11.25 0.13 -1.69
C HIS A 84 12.55 -0.11 -2.47
N ASN A 85 13.23 -1.22 -2.15
CA ASN A 85 14.59 -1.53 -2.59
C ASN A 85 14.66 -1.92 -4.07
N HIS A 86 13.94 -2.97 -4.46
CA HIS A 86 13.96 -3.52 -5.83
C HIS A 86 13.49 -2.50 -6.87
N PRO A 87 12.35 -1.82 -6.69
CA PRO A 87 11.94 -0.76 -7.61
C PRO A 87 12.98 0.35 -7.74
N SER A 88 13.61 0.74 -6.63
CA SER A 88 14.66 1.78 -6.62
C SER A 88 15.98 1.34 -7.27
N TYR A 89 16.26 0.04 -7.33
CA TYR A 89 17.38 -0.47 -8.11
C TYR A 89 17.12 -0.36 -9.62
N VAL A 90 15.90 -0.70 -10.05
CA VAL A 90 15.50 -0.69 -11.48
C VAL A 90 15.30 0.73 -12.01
N ASP A 91 14.61 1.56 -11.24
CA ASP A 91 14.42 3.00 -11.53
C ASP A 91 14.49 3.78 -10.22
N PRO A 92 15.66 4.35 -9.89
CA PRO A 92 15.88 4.93 -8.57
C PRO A 92 14.99 6.14 -8.27
N PHE A 93 14.60 6.90 -9.29
CA PHE A 93 13.71 8.04 -9.12
C PHE A 93 12.26 7.60 -8.88
N ASP A 94 11.69 6.84 -9.81
CA ASP A 94 10.28 6.40 -9.72
C ASP A 94 10.08 5.41 -8.57
N GLY A 95 11.03 4.47 -8.37
CA GLY A 95 10.98 3.51 -7.27
C GLY A 95 10.99 4.16 -5.90
N ALA A 96 11.83 5.14 -5.66
CA ALA A 96 11.86 5.84 -4.38
C ALA A 96 10.68 6.82 -4.19
N ALA A 97 10.23 7.46 -5.27
CA ALA A 97 9.05 8.32 -5.26
C ALA A 97 7.78 7.56 -4.87
N THR A 98 7.59 6.37 -5.44
CA THR A 98 6.42 5.52 -5.13
C THR A 98 6.48 4.94 -3.72
N GLY A 99 7.67 4.68 -3.16
CA GLY A 99 7.81 4.33 -1.75
C GLY A 99 7.28 5.43 -0.81
N VAL A 100 7.50 6.71 -1.16
CA VAL A 100 6.89 7.84 -0.42
C VAL A 100 5.37 7.82 -0.54
N GLY A 101 4.84 7.61 -1.75
CA GLY A 101 3.39 7.56 -1.99
C GLY A 101 2.71 6.42 -1.22
N GLY A 102 3.28 5.21 -1.27
CA GLY A 102 2.77 4.04 -0.56
C GLY A 102 2.65 4.28 0.94
N ILE A 103 3.75 4.68 1.58
CA ILE A 103 3.75 4.89 3.04
C ILE A 103 2.85 6.07 3.48
N VAL A 104 2.65 7.06 2.63
CA VAL A 104 1.68 8.14 2.90
C VAL A 104 0.26 7.60 2.87
N ARG A 105 -0.10 6.75 1.91
CA ARG A 105 -1.44 6.14 1.83
C ARG A 105 -1.71 5.18 2.98
N ASP A 106 -0.70 4.46 3.48
CA ASP A 106 -0.82 3.66 4.70
C ASP A 106 -1.25 4.51 5.90
N ILE A 107 -0.72 5.73 5.99
CA ILE A 107 -1.16 6.68 7.04
C ILE A 107 -2.58 7.16 6.80
N LEU A 108 -2.97 7.42 5.54
CA LEU A 108 -4.33 7.84 5.18
C LEU A 108 -5.36 6.76 5.51
N SER A 109 -5.04 5.49 5.31
CA SER A 109 -5.93 4.36 5.61
C SER A 109 -6.25 4.22 7.10
N MET A 110 -5.39 4.79 7.97
CA MET A 110 -5.63 4.87 9.42
C MET A 110 -6.45 6.09 9.84
N GLY A 111 -7.03 6.85 8.91
CA GLY A 111 -7.72 8.11 9.21
C GLY A 111 -6.80 9.19 9.76
N ALA A 112 -5.49 9.07 9.53
CA ALA A 112 -4.48 9.99 10.00
C ALA A 112 -4.02 10.95 8.89
N TYR A 113 -3.72 12.20 9.25
CA TYR A 113 -3.16 13.18 8.32
C TYR A 113 -1.63 13.12 8.36
N PRO A 114 -0.93 12.94 7.21
CA PRO A 114 0.52 12.82 7.16
C PRO A 114 1.17 14.17 7.49
N ILE A 115 2.08 14.18 8.48
CA ILE A 115 2.73 15.41 8.97
C ILE A 115 4.24 15.42 8.78
N ALA A 116 4.88 14.27 8.64
CA ALA A 116 6.32 14.17 8.49
C ALA A 116 6.76 12.88 7.81
N LEU A 117 7.84 12.96 7.04
CA LEU A 117 8.60 11.85 6.48
C LEU A 117 9.96 11.73 7.16
N THR A 118 10.49 10.52 7.18
CA THR A 118 11.88 10.22 7.50
C THR A 118 12.36 9.06 6.64
N ASP A 119 13.67 8.94 6.44
CA ASP A 119 14.25 7.89 5.60
C ASP A 119 15.45 7.20 6.27
N SER A 120 15.80 6.00 5.78
CA SER A 120 17.02 5.29 6.15
C SER A 120 17.55 4.58 4.92
N LEU A 121 18.66 5.11 4.36
CA LEU A 121 19.16 4.77 3.04
C LEU A 121 20.53 4.11 3.13
N TYR A 122 20.74 3.05 2.35
CA TYR A 122 22.00 2.31 2.32
C TYR A 122 22.40 2.03 0.88
N PHE A 123 23.66 2.35 0.53
CA PHE A 123 24.22 2.20 -0.81
C PHE A 123 25.63 1.64 -0.76
N GLY A 124 26.12 1.17 -1.91
CA GLY A 124 27.54 0.92 -2.12
C GLY A 124 28.38 2.20 -2.08
N ASP A 125 29.70 2.06 -2.07
CA ASP A 125 30.61 3.21 -2.04
C ASP A 125 30.53 4.04 -3.34
N PHE A 126 30.76 5.35 -3.24
CA PHE A 126 30.77 6.27 -4.39
C PHE A 126 31.98 6.14 -5.32
N GLU A 127 32.94 5.27 -5.04
CA GLU A 127 33.92 4.82 -6.02
C GLU A 127 33.24 4.03 -7.14
N ASP A 128 32.12 3.34 -6.87
CA ASP A 128 31.23 2.75 -7.85
C ASP A 128 30.29 3.81 -8.46
N GLU A 129 30.33 3.97 -9.79
CA GLU A 129 29.49 4.95 -10.51
C GLU A 129 28.00 4.58 -10.44
N HIS A 130 27.67 3.29 -10.38
CA HIS A 130 26.30 2.82 -10.30
C HIS A 130 25.68 3.14 -8.93
N SER A 131 26.39 2.88 -7.84
CA SER A 131 25.95 3.26 -6.49
C SER A 131 25.68 4.75 -6.35
N ARG A 132 26.48 5.60 -7.02
CA ARG A 132 26.24 7.04 -7.08
C ARG A 132 24.97 7.39 -7.84
N TYR A 133 24.74 6.76 -8.99
CA TYR A 133 23.53 6.93 -9.80
C TYR A 133 22.27 6.56 -9.00
N LEU A 134 22.29 5.41 -8.30
CA LEU A 134 21.19 4.97 -7.45
C LEU A 134 20.92 5.99 -6.33
N PHE A 135 21.97 6.43 -5.63
CA PHE A 135 21.82 7.42 -4.55
C PHE A 135 21.21 8.74 -5.04
N GLU A 136 21.73 9.31 -6.13
CA GLU A 136 21.24 10.57 -6.68
C GLU A 136 19.76 10.45 -7.08
N GLY A 137 19.37 9.38 -7.78
CA GLY A 137 18.00 9.14 -8.22
C GLY A 137 17.04 8.93 -7.05
N VAL A 138 17.42 8.13 -6.06
CA VAL A 138 16.61 7.88 -4.85
C VAL A 138 16.34 9.17 -4.07
N VAL A 139 17.37 9.96 -3.80
CA VAL A 139 17.21 11.23 -3.09
C VAL A 139 16.34 12.21 -3.88
N GLU A 140 16.51 12.26 -5.20
CA GLU A 140 15.68 13.10 -6.07
C GLU A 140 14.22 12.64 -6.06
N GLY A 141 13.95 11.32 -6.15
CA GLY A 141 12.60 10.75 -6.11
C GLY A 141 11.88 11.05 -4.79
N ILE A 142 12.52 10.77 -3.64
CA ILE A 142 11.97 11.07 -2.30
C ILE A 142 11.65 12.57 -2.19
N SER A 143 12.62 13.44 -2.57
CA SER A 143 12.44 14.89 -2.45
C SER A 143 11.36 15.42 -3.37
N HIS A 144 11.29 14.92 -4.61
CA HIS A 144 10.27 15.32 -5.59
C HIS A 144 8.86 15.01 -5.07
N TYR A 145 8.65 13.78 -4.63
CA TYR A 145 7.32 13.35 -4.17
C TYR A 145 6.91 14.05 -2.87
N GLY A 146 7.73 13.98 -1.82
CA GLY A 146 7.46 14.59 -0.52
C GLY A 146 7.23 16.11 -0.59
N ASN A 147 8.06 16.82 -1.36
CA ASN A 147 7.91 18.26 -1.56
C ASN A 147 6.62 18.61 -2.32
N SER A 148 6.24 17.82 -3.32
CA SER A 148 5.05 18.06 -4.14
C SER A 148 3.76 17.87 -3.34
N ILE A 149 3.69 16.87 -2.47
CA ILE A 149 2.52 16.65 -1.58
C ILE A 149 2.51 17.58 -0.37
N GLY A 150 3.64 18.23 -0.06
CA GLY A 150 3.77 19.15 1.05
C GLY A 150 4.01 18.49 2.40
N VAL A 151 4.47 17.24 2.43
CA VAL A 151 4.87 16.53 3.65
C VAL A 151 6.39 16.60 3.80
N PRO A 152 6.91 17.29 4.85
CA PRO A 152 8.35 17.52 4.98
C PRO A 152 9.11 16.27 5.45
N THR A 153 10.26 15.99 4.85
CA THR A 153 11.25 15.06 5.41
C THR A 153 11.99 15.77 6.54
N VAL A 154 11.81 15.31 7.78
CA VAL A 154 12.30 15.96 9.00
C VAL A 154 13.50 15.27 9.63
N ALA A 155 13.79 14.04 9.24
CA ALA A 155 14.93 13.25 9.71
C ALA A 155 15.32 12.22 8.64
N GLY A 156 16.50 11.64 8.79
CA GLY A 156 16.97 10.57 7.92
C GLY A 156 18.39 10.15 8.26
N SER A 157 18.80 9.04 7.65
CA SER A 157 20.18 8.56 7.73
C SER A 157 20.63 7.97 6.39
N VAL A 158 21.91 8.10 6.11
CA VAL A 158 22.56 7.48 4.95
C VAL A 158 23.80 6.73 5.41
N ALA A 159 24.00 5.51 4.93
CA ALA A 159 25.21 4.73 5.16
C ALA A 159 25.70 4.11 3.86
N PHE A 160 27.02 3.93 3.75
CA PHE A 160 27.67 3.35 2.59
C PHE A 160 28.50 2.14 2.99
N HIS A 161 28.38 1.06 2.24
CA HIS A 161 29.15 -0.16 2.45
C HIS A 161 29.12 -1.03 1.20
N ASP A 162 30.24 -1.65 0.84
CA ASP A 162 30.40 -2.50 -0.36
C ASP A 162 29.32 -3.61 -0.46
N GLY A 163 28.77 -4.08 0.66
CA GLY A 163 27.72 -5.07 0.68
C GLY A 163 26.36 -4.58 0.12
N TYR A 164 26.23 -3.30 -0.15
CA TYR A 164 25.04 -2.71 -0.79
C TYR A 164 25.27 -2.31 -2.25
N GLU A 165 26.41 -2.65 -2.84
CA GLU A 165 26.62 -2.53 -4.28
C GLU A 165 25.61 -3.40 -5.02
N GLY A 166 24.84 -2.79 -5.96
CA GLY A 166 23.78 -3.51 -6.70
C GLY A 166 22.58 -3.97 -5.89
N ASN A 167 22.50 -3.64 -4.59
CA ASN A 167 21.34 -3.96 -3.73
C ASN A 167 21.13 -2.85 -2.69
N PRO A 168 20.65 -1.66 -3.10
CA PRO A 168 20.41 -0.56 -2.18
C PRO A 168 19.27 -0.90 -1.22
N LEU A 169 19.30 -0.33 0.00
CA LEU A 169 18.14 -0.32 0.87
C LEU A 169 17.55 1.10 0.91
N VAL A 170 16.29 1.20 0.54
CA VAL A 170 15.53 2.45 0.49
C VAL A 170 14.33 2.32 1.40
N ASN A 171 14.46 2.82 2.62
CA ASN A 171 13.39 2.76 3.61
C ASN A 171 12.83 4.17 3.82
N VAL A 172 11.54 4.33 3.66
CA VAL A 172 10.81 5.58 3.90
C VAL A 172 9.76 5.35 4.97
N ALA A 173 9.70 6.22 5.94
CA ALA A 173 8.67 6.20 6.97
C ALA A 173 7.84 7.48 6.93
N CYS A 174 6.54 7.33 7.21
CA CYS A 174 5.62 8.44 7.37
C CYS A 174 5.02 8.45 8.76
N ILE A 175 4.82 9.65 9.28
CA ILE A 175 4.17 9.90 10.55
C ILE A 175 2.94 10.74 10.27
N GLY A 176 1.81 10.31 10.83
CA GLY A 176 0.55 11.05 10.79
C GLY A 176 -0.07 11.23 12.16
N THR A 177 -1.04 12.11 12.25
CA THR A 177 -1.80 12.34 13.49
C THR A 177 -3.30 12.16 13.24
N THR A 178 -3.97 11.57 14.22
CA THR A 178 -5.42 11.42 14.26
C THR A 178 -5.91 11.49 15.72
N ASP A 179 -7.15 11.21 15.97
CA ASP A 179 -7.74 11.04 17.29
C ASP A 179 -8.69 9.82 17.31
N GLY A 180 -9.27 9.52 18.46
CA GLY A 180 -10.08 8.32 18.61
C GLY A 180 -11.36 8.31 17.78
N ASP A 181 -11.93 9.47 17.47
CA ASP A 181 -13.17 9.58 16.70
C ASP A 181 -12.91 9.47 15.19
N ARG A 182 -11.68 9.76 14.77
CA ARG A 182 -11.24 9.75 13.36
C ARG A 182 -10.51 8.48 12.96
N LEU A 183 -10.10 7.65 13.93
CA LEU A 183 -9.33 6.44 13.65
C LEU A 183 -10.12 5.47 12.79
N VAL A 184 -9.53 5.08 11.68
CA VAL A 184 -10.02 4.05 10.75
C VAL A 184 -9.02 2.89 10.75
N THR A 185 -9.47 1.70 10.47
CA THR A 185 -8.63 0.50 10.33
C THR A 185 -8.98 -0.26 9.05
N ALA A 186 -8.08 -1.13 8.61
CA ALA A 186 -8.31 -2.00 7.46
C ALA A 186 -9.12 -3.25 7.83
N GLU A 187 -10.21 -3.08 8.59
CA GLU A 187 -11.09 -4.15 9.06
C GLU A 187 -12.54 -3.85 8.66
N ALA A 188 -13.10 -4.62 7.71
CA ALA A 188 -14.48 -4.42 7.25
C ALA A 188 -15.50 -4.62 8.38
N GLN A 189 -16.46 -3.70 8.49
CA GLN A 189 -17.34 -3.56 9.65
C GLN A 189 -18.66 -4.28 9.48
N GLU A 190 -19.40 -4.05 8.39
CA GLU A 190 -20.77 -4.56 8.26
C GLU A 190 -21.10 -5.16 6.89
N PRO A 191 -21.88 -6.26 6.83
CA PRO A 191 -22.38 -6.77 5.55
C PRO A 191 -23.38 -5.80 4.91
N GLY A 192 -23.24 -5.58 3.60
CA GLY A 192 -24.09 -4.70 2.80
C GLY A 192 -23.49 -3.34 2.52
N ASN A 193 -22.41 -2.97 3.20
CA ASN A 193 -21.64 -1.79 2.89
C ASN A 193 -21.04 -1.88 1.50
N LYS A 194 -20.76 -0.74 0.89
CA LYS A 194 -20.19 -0.67 -0.46
C LYS A 194 -18.68 -0.54 -0.40
N LEU A 195 -18.01 -1.25 -1.28
CA LEU A 195 -16.60 -1.07 -1.54
C LEU A 195 -16.44 -0.04 -2.66
N VAL A 196 -15.85 1.10 -2.31
CA VAL A 196 -15.69 2.25 -3.21
C VAL A 196 -14.21 2.47 -3.46
N LEU A 197 -13.79 2.33 -4.72
CA LEU A 197 -12.45 2.68 -5.16
C LEU A 197 -12.39 4.16 -5.49
N VAL A 198 -11.50 4.88 -4.83
CA VAL A 198 -11.27 6.32 -5.06
C VAL A 198 -9.82 6.55 -5.47
N GLY A 199 -9.60 7.41 -6.43
CA GLY A 199 -8.27 7.80 -6.88
C GLY A 199 -8.10 7.82 -8.38
N ARG A 200 -6.88 7.52 -8.83
CA ARG A 200 -6.53 7.45 -10.26
C ARG A 200 -7.11 6.22 -10.93
N GLU A 201 -7.11 6.27 -12.26
CA GLU A 201 -7.53 5.17 -13.11
C GLU A 201 -6.51 4.03 -13.06
N THR A 202 -7.01 2.80 -13.01
CA THR A 202 -6.21 1.58 -13.03
C THR A 202 -5.57 1.35 -14.40
N GLY A 203 -4.27 1.18 -14.44
CA GLY A 203 -3.49 0.80 -15.62
C GLY A 203 -2.70 -0.49 -15.37
N ARG A 204 -1.78 -0.83 -16.29
CA ARG A 204 -0.87 -1.98 -16.18
C ARG A 204 0.46 -1.59 -15.53
N ASP A 205 0.40 -1.02 -14.33
CA ASP A 205 1.57 -0.62 -13.57
C ASP A 205 1.91 -1.66 -12.52
N GLY A 206 3.19 -1.90 -12.23
CA GLY A 206 3.65 -2.74 -11.18
C GLY A 206 3.21 -4.21 -11.29
N MET A 207 2.95 -4.69 -12.50
CA MET A 207 2.47 -6.05 -12.73
C MET A 207 3.48 -7.08 -12.23
N GLY A 208 3.12 -7.78 -11.15
CA GLY A 208 4.02 -8.74 -10.48
C GLY A 208 5.06 -8.09 -9.57
N GLY A 209 4.88 -6.83 -9.17
CA GLY A 209 5.79 -6.10 -8.29
C GLY A 209 6.04 -6.80 -6.96
N ALA A 210 5.00 -7.32 -6.32
CA ALA A 210 5.12 -8.06 -5.07
C ALA A 210 5.95 -9.36 -5.19
N SER A 211 5.80 -10.10 -6.30
CA SER A 211 6.63 -11.27 -6.58
C SER A 211 8.06 -10.85 -6.87
N PHE A 212 8.27 -9.85 -7.71
CA PHE A 212 9.59 -9.29 -8.02
C PHE A 212 10.33 -8.81 -6.77
N ALA A 213 9.66 -8.15 -5.85
CA ALA A 213 10.25 -7.69 -4.59
C ALA A 213 10.69 -8.84 -3.65
N SER A 214 10.31 -10.09 -3.95
CA SER A 214 10.68 -11.29 -3.20
C SER A 214 11.80 -12.12 -3.84
N GLU A 215 12.27 -11.72 -5.02
CA GLU A 215 13.32 -12.43 -5.78
C GLU A 215 14.70 -11.79 -5.55
N ASP A 216 15.76 -12.53 -5.93
CA ASP A 216 17.11 -11.97 -5.95
C ASP A 216 17.27 -11.02 -7.14
N LEU A 217 17.85 -9.84 -6.94
CA LEU A 217 18.13 -8.90 -8.01
C LEU A 217 19.15 -9.47 -9.02
N ALA A 218 18.74 -9.56 -10.29
CA ALA A 218 19.60 -9.99 -11.38
C ALA A 218 20.40 -8.80 -11.96
N GLU A 219 21.54 -9.08 -12.62
CA GLU A 219 22.37 -8.03 -13.24
C GLU A 219 21.65 -7.26 -14.37
N ASP A 220 20.59 -7.83 -14.96
CA ASP A 220 19.79 -7.28 -16.06
C ASP A 220 18.41 -6.77 -15.61
N ALA A 221 18.13 -6.76 -14.30
CA ALA A 221 16.86 -6.32 -13.72
C ALA A 221 16.41 -4.91 -14.18
N GLU A 222 17.35 -3.96 -14.38
CA GLU A 222 17.05 -2.62 -14.90
C GLU A 222 16.32 -2.62 -16.26
N THR A 223 16.48 -3.66 -17.06
CA THR A 223 15.87 -3.78 -18.37
C THR A 223 14.72 -4.76 -18.44
N GLU A 224 14.82 -5.88 -17.75
CA GLU A 224 13.83 -6.95 -17.81
C GLU A 224 12.66 -6.70 -16.84
N ASP A 225 12.92 -6.15 -15.65
CA ASP A 225 11.92 -5.96 -14.59
C ASP A 225 11.32 -4.55 -14.55
N ARG A 226 11.66 -3.69 -15.50
CA ARG A 226 11.08 -2.34 -15.60
C ARG A 226 9.54 -2.31 -15.62
N PRO A 227 8.82 -3.29 -16.20
CA PRO A 227 7.36 -3.34 -16.11
C PRO A 227 6.80 -3.57 -14.70
N ALA A 228 7.61 -4.09 -13.77
CA ALA A 228 7.23 -4.27 -12.37
C ALA A 228 7.37 -2.98 -11.54
N VAL A 229 8.00 -1.93 -12.08
CA VAL A 229 8.13 -0.63 -11.41
C VAL A 229 6.84 0.17 -11.55
N GLN A 230 6.38 0.71 -10.45
CA GLN A 230 5.25 1.63 -10.43
C GLN A 230 5.72 3.05 -10.78
N VAL A 231 4.79 3.89 -11.25
CA VAL A 231 5.04 5.31 -11.52
C VAL A 231 4.06 6.15 -10.71
N GLY A 232 4.59 6.90 -9.76
CA GLY A 232 3.81 7.77 -8.87
C GLY A 232 3.48 9.12 -9.50
N ASP A 233 2.35 9.70 -9.10
CA ASP A 233 1.93 11.05 -9.46
C ASP A 233 1.63 11.85 -8.18
N PRO A 234 2.61 12.60 -7.67
CA PRO A 234 2.44 13.35 -6.42
C PRO A 234 1.36 14.43 -6.50
N TYR A 235 0.95 14.87 -7.69
CA TYR A 235 -0.19 15.76 -7.82
C TYR A 235 -1.50 15.05 -7.46
N SER A 236 -1.74 13.88 -8.01
CA SER A 236 -2.91 13.06 -7.67
C SER A 236 -2.89 12.61 -6.21
N GLU A 237 -1.72 12.27 -5.68
CA GLU A 237 -1.56 11.94 -4.25
C GLU A 237 -1.96 13.12 -3.36
N LYS A 238 -1.56 14.34 -3.70
CA LYS A 238 -1.97 15.54 -2.95
C LYS A 238 -3.48 15.72 -2.95
N LEU A 239 -4.13 15.48 -4.08
CA LEU A 239 -5.60 15.54 -4.17
C LEU A 239 -6.25 14.42 -3.35
N LEU A 240 -5.65 13.23 -3.35
CA LEU A 240 -6.13 12.09 -2.56
C LEU A 240 -6.01 12.36 -1.05
N ILE A 241 -4.91 12.96 -0.58
CA ILE A 241 -4.74 13.38 0.81
C ILE A 241 -5.88 14.32 1.25
N GLU A 242 -6.18 15.35 0.46
CA GLU A 242 -7.23 16.32 0.78
C GLU A 242 -8.65 15.70 0.69
N CYS A 243 -8.85 14.81 -0.27
CA CYS A 243 -10.10 14.06 -0.40
C CYS A 243 -10.32 13.15 0.82
N ASN A 244 -9.32 12.34 1.18
CA ASN A 244 -9.37 11.46 2.35
C ASN A 244 -9.64 12.24 3.63
N GLU A 245 -8.94 13.36 3.84
CA GLU A 245 -9.15 14.23 5.02
C GLU A 245 -10.62 14.65 5.13
N GLN A 246 -11.24 15.07 4.02
CA GLN A 246 -12.66 15.45 4.03
C GLN A 246 -13.58 14.25 4.25
N LEU A 247 -13.28 13.07 3.70
CA LEU A 247 -14.07 11.85 3.94
C LEU A 247 -14.07 11.47 5.44
N ILE A 248 -12.91 11.57 6.09
CA ILE A 248 -12.73 11.30 7.51
C ILE A 248 -13.42 12.38 8.38
N GLU A 249 -13.26 13.68 8.05
CA GLU A 249 -13.92 14.77 8.79
C GLU A 249 -15.45 14.68 8.75
N GLU A 250 -16.02 14.17 7.66
CA GLU A 250 -17.47 13.98 7.51
C GLU A 250 -17.95 12.61 8.04
N GLU A 251 -17.07 11.81 8.66
CA GLU A 251 -17.38 10.49 9.24
C GLU A 251 -18.05 9.54 8.23
N LEU A 252 -17.54 9.49 6.99
CA LEU A 252 -18.15 8.74 5.89
C LEU A 252 -17.53 7.35 5.70
N VAL A 253 -16.39 7.08 6.32
CA VAL A 253 -15.54 5.89 6.10
C VAL A 253 -15.69 4.93 7.27
N GLU A 254 -16.10 3.70 6.98
CA GLU A 254 -16.19 2.61 7.98
C GLU A 254 -14.86 1.85 8.11
N SER A 255 -14.20 1.59 7.00
CA SER A 255 -12.85 1.02 6.92
C SER A 255 -12.16 1.45 5.63
N ALA A 256 -10.83 1.43 5.60
CA ALA A 256 -10.05 1.87 4.47
C ALA A 256 -8.78 1.04 4.28
N ARG A 257 -8.33 0.93 3.04
CA ARG A 257 -7.03 0.38 2.70
C ARG A 257 -6.46 1.02 1.44
N ASP A 258 -5.14 1.20 1.41
CA ASP A 258 -4.45 1.61 0.20
C ASP A 258 -4.35 0.45 -0.83
N LEU A 259 -4.04 0.76 -2.05
CA LEU A 259 -3.72 -0.23 -3.09
C LEU A 259 -2.21 -0.21 -3.37
N GLY A 260 -1.47 -0.85 -2.50
CA GLY A 260 -0.02 -1.08 -2.62
C GLY A 260 0.29 -2.39 -3.31
N ALA A 261 1.13 -3.22 -2.69
CA ALA A 261 1.55 -4.52 -3.20
C ALA A 261 0.37 -5.46 -3.49
N ALA A 262 0.41 -6.13 -4.66
CA ALA A 262 -0.67 -6.97 -5.20
C ALA A 262 -2.01 -6.24 -5.39
N GLY A 263 -2.02 -4.91 -5.40
CA GLY A 263 -3.08 -4.02 -5.85
C GLY A 263 -4.45 -4.25 -5.18
N LEU A 264 -5.51 -4.21 -6.00
CA LEU A 264 -6.89 -4.38 -5.52
C LEU A 264 -7.14 -5.76 -4.91
N GLY A 265 -6.46 -6.79 -5.42
CA GLY A 265 -6.60 -8.16 -4.92
C GLY A 265 -6.18 -8.28 -3.46
N SER A 266 -5.05 -7.71 -3.07
CA SER A 266 -4.59 -7.63 -1.68
C SER A 266 -5.52 -6.72 -0.86
N ALA A 267 -5.64 -5.46 -1.25
CA ALA A 267 -6.38 -4.46 -0.50
C ALA A 267 -7.80 -4.93 -0.13
N SER A 268 -8.58 -5.43 -1.09
CA SER A 268 -9.96 -5.84 -0.83
C SER A 268 -10.06 -7.16 -0.09
N SER A 269 -9.22 -8.16 -0.39
CA SER A 269 -9.29 -9.45 0.31
C SER A 269 -8.85 -9.36 1.77
N GLU A 270 -7.82 -8.58 2.07
CA GLU A 270 -7.33 -8.42 3.43
C GLU A 270 -8.29 -7.59 4.30
N LEU A 271 -8.85 -6.49 3.76
CA LEU A 271 -9.87 -5.71 4.44
C LEU A 271 -11.07 -6.57 4.86
N ILE A 272 -11.54 -7.42 3.95
CA ILE A 272 -12.65 -8.33 4.19
C ILE A 272 -12.28 -9.46 5.17
N ALA A 273 -11.12 -10.07 5.02
CA ALA A 273 -10.67 -11.17 5.86
C ALA A 273 -10.46 -10.73 7.31
N LYS A 274 -9.91 -9.55 7.56
CA LYS A 274 -9.76 -8.98 8.90
C LYS A 274 -11.11 -8.77 9.59
N GLY A 275 -12.12 -8.29 8.86
CA GLY A 275 -13.49 -8.14 9.38
C GLY A 275 -14.27 -9.44 9.52
N GLY A 276 -13.72 -10.57 9.08
CA GLY A 276 -14.41 -11.88 9.10
C GLY A 276 -15.65 -11.92 8.20
N LEU A 277 -15.68 -11.07 7.18
CA LEU A 277 -16.77 -10.94 6.22
C LEU A 277 -16.44 -11.64 4.89
N GLY A 278 -17.38 -11.58 3.96
CA GLY A 278 -17.18 -11.89 2.56
C GLY A 278 -17.33 -10.63 1.70
N ALA A 279 -17.05 -10.74 0.39
CA ALA A 279 -17.32 -9.67 -0.55
C ALA A 279 -17.69 -10.20 -1.93
N LYS A 280 -18.38 -9.33 -2.67
CA LYS A 280 -18.59 -9.50 -4.11
C LYS A 280 -17.99 -8.30 -4.82
N ILE A 281 -16.96 -8.54 -5.62
CA ILE A 281 -16.28 -7.50 -6.40
C ILE A 281 -16.76 -7.58 -7.87
N GLU A 282 -17.11 -6.43 -8.43
CA GLU A 282 -17.53 -6.26 -9.84
C GLU A 282 -16.41 -5.55 -10.61
N LEU A 283 -15.43 -6.30 -11.12
CA LEU A 283 -14.21 -5.77 -11.75
C LEU A 283 -14.50 -4.87 -12.96
N ASP A 284 -15.60 -5.08 -13.66
CA ASP A 284 -16.03 -4.24 -14.78
C ASP A 284 -16.35 -2.78 -14.36
N ARG A 285 -16.52 -2.53 -13.06
CA ARG A 285 -16.78 -1.21 -12.48
C ARG A 285 -15.53 -0.46 -12.05
N VAL A 286 -14.39 -1.14 -12.00
CA VAL A 286 -13.11 -0.50 -11.71
C VAL A 286 -12.79 0.47 -12.84
N HIS A 287 -12.55 1.74 -12.51
CA HIS A 287 -12.17 2.74 -13.50
C HIS A 287 -10.76 2.46 -14.04
N GLN A 288 -10.64 2.44 -15.36
CA GLN A 288 -9.44 1.99 -16.07
C GLN A 288 -8.99 3.07 -17.06
N ARG A 289 -7.68 3.34 -17.12
CA ARG A 289 -7.09 4.22 -18.13
C ARG A 289 -6.67 3.48 -19.41
N GLU A 290 -6.59 2.16 -19.36
CA GLU A 290 -6.18 1.34 -20.48
C GLU A 290 -7.31 0.40 -20.93
N PRO A 291 -7.59 0.33 -22.23
CA PRO A 291 -8.65 -0.55 -22.73
C PRO A 291 -8.25 -2.02 -22.68
N GLY A 292 -9.22 -2.89 -22.44
CA GLY A 292 -9.08 -4.33 -22.57
C GLY A 292 -8.26 -5.01 -21.48
N MET A 293 -8.19 -4.42 -20.29
CA MET A 293 -7.64 -5.10 -19.12
C MET A 293 -8.52 -6.30 -18.75
N ASN A 294 -7.88 -7.44 -18.46
CA ASN A 294 -8.56 -8.62 -17.94
C ASN A 294 -8.66 -8.59 -16.41
N GLY A 295 -9.42 -9.54 -15.83
CA GLY A 295 -9.65 -9.57 -14.37
C GLY A 295 -8.37 -9.69 -13.55
N THR A 296 -7.41 -10.48 -13.99
CA THR A 296 -6.11 -10.64 -13.32
C THR A 296 -5.33 -9.33 -13.34
N GLU A 297 -5.24 -8.66 -14.49
CA GLU A 297 -4.57 -7.36 -14.61
C GLU A 297 -5.22 -6.28 -13.73
N ILE A 298 -6.55 -6.27 -13.61
CA ILE A 298 -7.26 -5.31 -12.74
C ILE A 298 -6.98 -5.57 -11.26
N LEU A 299 -6.96 -6.84 -10.85
CA LEU A 299 -6.73 -7.23 -9.46
C LEU A 299 -5.30 -7.00 -9.01
N LEU A 300 -4.32 -7.31 -9.88
CA LEU A 300 -2.89 -7.27 -9.55
C LEU A 300 -2.19 -5.96 -9.94
N SER A 301 -2.89 -5.05 -10.61
CA SER A 301 -2.31 -3.74 -10.92
C SER A 301 -1.94 -3.00 -9.65
N GLU A 302 -0.70 -2.52 -9.58
CA GLU A 302 -0.19 -1.68 -8.52
C GLU A 302 -0.15 -0.19 -8.94
N SER A 303 -1.08 0.23 -9.81
CA SER A 303 -1.27 1.66 -10.14
C SER A 303 -1.43 2.45 -8.84
N GLN A 304 -0.63 3.47 -8.69
CA GLN A 304 -0.53 4.27 -7.47
C GLN A 304 -1.70 5.25 -7.30
N GLU A 305 -1.76 5.93 -6.18
CA GLU A 305 -2.75 6.97 -5.82
C GLU A 305 -4.20 6.46 -5.88
N ARG A 306 -4.41 5.27 -5.30
CA ARG A 306 -5.74 4.65 -5.18
C ARG A 306 -5.96 4.13 -3.77
N MET A 307 -7.20 4.24 -3.28
CA MET A 307 -7.64 3.65 -2.01
C MET A 307 -8.99 2.97 -2.18
N VAL A 308 -9.22 1.89 -1.45
CA VAL A 308 -10.52 1.26 -1.30
C VAL A 308 -11.10 1.60 0.07
N TYR A 309 -12.35 2.03 0.07
CA TYR A 309 -13.10 2.38 1.28
C TYR A 309 -14.33 1.50 1.41
N GLU A 310 -14.62 1.08 2.64
CA GLU A 310 -15.93 0.57 3.00
C GLU A 310 -16.83 1.74 3.40
N ILE A 311 -17.97 1.86 2.74
CA ILE A 311 -18.88 3.01 2.84
C ILE A 311 -20.31 2.51 3.09
N ASP A 312 -21.01 3.09 4.10
CA ASP A 312 -22.44 2.88 4.23
C ASP A 312 -23.18 3.26 2.93
N PRO A 313 -24.13 2.43 2.45
CA PRO A 313 -24.85 2.71 1.20
C PRO A 313 -25.49 4.09 1.11
N SER A 314 -25.88 4.70 2.24
CA SER A 314 -26.46 6.04 2.29
C SER A 314 -25.46 7.18 2.03
N ASN A 315 -24.16 6.91 2.18
CA ASN A 315 -23.07 7.88 2.08
C ASN A 315 -22.39 7.88 0.69
N VAL A 316 -22.65 6.88 -0.15
CA VAL A 316 -21.97 6.67 -1.44
C VAL A 316 -22.03 7.91 -2.35
N ASP A 317 -23.20 8.53 -2.48
CA ASP A 317 -23.37 9.72 -3.32
C ASP A 317 -22.52 10.89 -2.79
N ARG A 318 -22.40 11.01 -1.45
CA ARG A 318 -21.58 12.06 -0.84
C ARG A 318 -20.10 11.82 -1.05
N VAL A 319 -19.63 10.58 -0.96
CA VAL A 319 -18.25 10.20 -1.29
C VAL A 319 -17.92 10.55 -2.75
N ALA A 320 -18.82 10.24 -3.68
CA ALA A 320 -18.63 10.57 -5.09
C ALA A 320 -18.55 12.09 -5.34
N GLU A 321 -19.40 12.90 -4.66
CA GLU A 321 -19.34 14.36 -4.73
C GLU A 321 -18.01 14.92 -4.21
N ILE A 322 -17.47 14.34 -3.14
CA ILE A 322 -16.19 14.78 -2.57
C ILE A 322 -15.05 14.41 -3.52
N ALA A 323 -15.02 13.19 -4.03
CA ALA A 323 -14.00 12.77 -5.00
C ALA A 323 -14.00 13.65 -6.25
N GLU A 324 -15.18 13.95 -6.83
CA GLU A 324 -15.31 14.86 -7.98
C GLU A 324 -14.78 16.27 -7.68
N ARG A 325 -14.98 16.78 -6.45
CA ARG A 325 -14.43 18.10 -6.04
C ARG A 325 -12.91 18.16 -6.12
N TYR A 326 -12.25 17.05 -5.84
CA TYR A 326 -10.79 16.90 -5.88
C TYR A 326 -10.28 16.33 -7.22
N ASP A 327 -11.12 16.34 -8.27
CA ASP A 327 -10.77 15.80 -9.60
C ASP A 327 -10.31 14.32 -9.57
N LEU A 328 -10.87 13.54 -8.65
CA LEU A 328 -10.64 12.10 -8.50
C LEU A 328 -11.87 11.32 -8.94
N GLN A 329 -11.65 10.09 -9.38
CA GLN A 329 -12.74 9.16 -9.67
C GLN A 329 -13.14 8.40 -8.41
N ALA A 330 -14.43 8.10 -8.30
CA ALA A 330 -14.99 7.20 -7.30
C ALA A 330 -15.88 6.17 -8.00
N SER A 331 -15.61 4.88 -7.76
CA SER A 331 -16.38 3.79 -8.35
C SER A 331 -16.83 2.81 -7.27
N VAL A 332 -18.13 2.53 -7.21
CA VAL A 332 -18.65 1.42 -6.39
C VAL A 332 -18.28 0.12 -7.09
N ILE A 333 -17.26 -0.55 -6.60
CA ILE A 333 -16.70 -1.76 -7.19
C ILE A 333 -17.24 -3.05 -6.60
N GLY A 334 -17.98 -2.97 -5.49
CA GLY A 334 -18.51 -4.17 -4.84
C GLY A 334 -19.30 -3.87 -3.59
N GLU A 335 -19.56 -4.93 -2.86
CA GLU A 335 -20.24 -4.89 -1.55
C GLU A 335 -19.70 -5.97 -0.62
N THR A 336 -19.73 -5.70 0.69
CA THR A 336 -19.42 -6.67 1.74
C THR A 336 -20.58 -7.64 1.91
N THR A 337 -20.27 -8.89 2.24
CA THR A 337 -21.26 -9.95 2.48
C THR A 337 -21.03 -10.63 3.83
N GLY A 338 -22.05 -11.29 4.35
CA GLY A 338 -21.96 -12.03 5.62
C GLY A 338 -21.65 -13.53 5.47
N ASP A 339 -21.27 -13.98 4.28
CA ASP A 339 -21.09 -15.41 4.01
C ASP A 339 -19.62 -15.88 4.09
N GLY A 340 -18.68 -14.95 4.28
CA GLY A 340 -17.25 -15.26 4.37
C GLY A 340 -16.61 -15.72 3.06
N VAL A 341 -17.24 -15.41 1.92
CA VAL A 341 -16.74 -15.76 0.57
C VAL A 341 -16.28 -14.50 -0.15
N TYR A 342 -15.08 -14.60 -0.73
CA TYR A 342 -14.50 -13.55 -1.57
C TYR A 342 -14.33 -14.05 -3.01
#